data_bff7b66883ec5fa4db67a4f1923da749
#
_entry.id   bff7b66883ec5fa4db67a4f1923da749
#
_cell.length_a   1.000
_cell.length_b   1.000
_cell.length_c   1.000
_cell.angle_alpha   90.00
_cell.angle_beta   90.00
_cell.angle_gamma   90.00
#
_symmetry.space_group_name_H-M   'P 1'
#
loop_
_entity.id
_entity.type
_entity.pdbx_description
1 polymer ?
#
loop_
_entity_poly.entity_id
_entity_poly.type
_entity_poly.pdbx_seq_one_letter_code
_entity_poly.pdbx_strand_id
1 'polypeptide(L)'
;VLLEWNKLRELMWSKNCTVAPHSFIRAVRMVAIKKDAILFTDFRQNDAAEFMLFLIDCFHNGLKRDVYMTVRGVVHNETDKLAKACYGMMKDMYTKEYSEIVKLFYGILVSELRSSETGEVLGINPEPFFMIDLPIPDKEEITIHDCFGEYIKPELLTGDNGRYNEK
;
A
#
# COMPACT_ATOMS: atom_id res chain seq x y z
N VAL A 1 0.11 -20.54 1.96
CA VAL A 1 -0.11 -19.84 0.68
C VAL A 1 1.20 -19.66 -0.06
N LEU A 2 2.21 -18.98 0.53
CA LEU A 2 3.49 -18.67 -0.11
C LEU A 2 4.20 -19.87 -0.74
N LEU A 3 4.33 -21.00 -0.02
CA LEU A 3 4.99 -22.21 -0.53
C LEU A 3 4.24 -22.81 -1.74
N GLU A 4 2.91 -22.85 -1.69
CA GLU A 4 2.10 -23.36 -2.80
C GLU A 4 2.09 -22.40 -3.99
N TRP A 5 2.17 -21.08 -3.74
CA TRP A 5 2.40 -20.10 -4.80
C TRP A 5 3.76 -20.32 -5.49
N ASN A 6 4.84 -20.54 -4.73
CA ASN A 6 6.15 -20.77 -5.35
C ASN A 6 6.18 -22.03 -6.23
N LYS A 7 5.57 -23.13 -5.77
CA LYS A 7 5.42 -24.34 -6.59
C LYS A 7 4.61 -24.08 -7.86
N LEU A 8 3.49 -23.36 -7.74
CA LEU A 8 2.66 -23.00 -8.89
C LEU A 8 3.44 -22.13 -9.87
N ARG A 9 4.17 -21.11 -9.39
CA ARG A 9 5.01 -20.25 -10.20
C ARG A 9 6.08 -21.03 -10.96
N GLU A 10 6.79 -21.93 -10.30
CA GLU A 10 7.80 -22.79 -10.93
C GLU A 10 7.20 -23.65 -12.04
N LEU A 11 6.01 -24.21 -11.84
CA LEU A 11 5.29 -24.96 -12.85
C LEU A 11 4.84 -24.09 -14.04
N MET A 12 4.32 -22.90 -13.78
CA MET A 12 3.88 -21.96 -14.82
C MET A 12 5.03 -21.48 -15.72
N TRP A 13 6.23 -21.37 -15.16
CA TRP A 13 7.45 -20.97 -15.90
C TRP A 13 8.23 -22.16 -16.47
N SER A 14 7.82 -23.39 -16.19
CA SER A 14 8.37 -24.57 -16.84
C SER A 14 7.84 -24.73 -18.28
N LYS A 15 8.47 -25.60 -19.08
CA LYS A 15 8.16 -25.75 -20.50
C LYS A 15 6.71 -26.13 -20.75
N ASN A 16 6.02 -25.34 -21.59
CA ASN A 16 4.75 -25.63 -22.27
C ASN A 16 3.85 -26.68 -21.57
N CYS A 17 3.33 -26.38 -20.41
CA CYS A 17 2.42 -27.27 -19.70
C CYS A 17 1.13 -26.55 -19.28
N THR A 18 0.04 -27.30 -19.25
CA THR A 18 -1.19 -26.83 -18.60
C THR A 18 -1.06 -27.06 -17.09
N VAL A 19 -1.18 -26.01 -16.32
CA VAL A 19 -1.04 -26.08 -14.86
C VAL A 19 -2.39 -25.89 -14.19
N ALA A 20 -2.73 -26.81 -13.29
CA ALA A 20 -3.92 -26.69 -12.45
C ALA A 20 -3.56 -26.15 -11.05
N PRO A 21 -4.10 -25.01 -10.61
CA PRO A 21 -3.71 -24.34 -9.38
C PRO A 21 -4.40 -24.89 -8.12
N HIS A 22 -4.83 -26.15 -8.11
CA HIS A 22 -5.68 -26.72 -7.05
C HIS A 22 -5.05 -26.63 -5.65
N SER A 23 -3.75 -26.93 -5.51
CA SER A 23 -3.06 -26.87 -4.21
C SER A 23 -2.95 -25.43 -3.70
N PHE A 24 -2.68 -24.49 -4.59
CA PHE A 24 -2.66 -23.07 -4.25
C PHE A 24 -4.04 -22.59 -3.80
N ILE A 25 -5.09 -22.87 -4.56
CA ILE A 25 -6.48 -22.51 -4.20
C ILE A 25 -6.87 -23.11 -2.85
N ARG A 26 -6.52 -24.36 -2.59
CA ARG A 26 -6.78 -25.01 -1.30
C ARG A 26 -6.06 -24.28 -0.16
N ALA A 27 -4.79 -23.93 -0.35
CA ALA A 27 -4.02 -23.19 0.66
C ALA A 27 -4.61 -21.79 0.93
N VAL A 28 -5.05 -21.07 -0.10
CA VAL A 28 -5.74 -19.79 0.01
C VAL A 28 -6.99 -19.94 0.89
N ARG A 29 -7.86 -20.90 0.57
CA ARG A 29 -9.09 -21.16 1.32
C ARG A 29 -8.85 -21.50 2.78
N MET A 30 -7.87 -22.37 3.05
CA MET A 30 -7.53 -22.73 4.43
C MET A 30 -7.09 -21.52 5.25
N VAL A 31 -6.32 -20.62 4.66
CA VAL A 31 -5.90 -19.38 5.35
C VAL A 31 -7.06 -18.39 5.44
N ALA A 32 -7.89 -18.29 4.43
CA ALA A 32 -9.09 -17.45 4.45
C ALA A 32 -10.04 -17.84 5.61
N ILE A 33 -10.27 -19.13 5.79
CA ILE A 33 -11.08 -19.65 6.91
C ILE A 33 -10.43 -19.26 8.26
N LYS A 34 -9.11 -19.43 8.40
CA LYS A 34 -8.39 -19.11 9.64
C LYS A 34 -8.37 -17.62 9.97
N LYS A 35 -8.45 -16.75 8.96
CA LYS A 35 -8.47 -15.28 9.09
C LYS A 35 -9.87 -14.69 9.10
N ASP A 36 -10.90 -15.53 9.07
CA ASP A 36 -12.32 -15.10 8.92
C ASP A 36 -12.58 -14.25 7.67
N ALA A 37 -11.76 -14.45 6.64
CA ALA A 37 -11.91 -13.81 5.33
C ALA A 37 -12.92 -14.57 4.47
N ILE A 38 -14.19 -14.49 4.81
CA ILE A 38 -15.30 -15.30 4.27
C ILE A 38 -15.37 -15.21 2.74
N LEU A 39 -15.04 -14.04 2.17
CA LEU A 39 -15.07 -13.79 0.72
C LEU A 39 -14.22 -14.77 -0.09
N PHE A 40 -13.12 -15.29 0.48
CA PHE A 40 -12.16 -16.14 -0.23
C PHE A 40 -12.28 -17.62 0.14
N THR A 41 -13.37 -18.04 0.77
CA THR A 41 -13.58 -19.42 1.22
C THR A 41 -14.30 -20.29 0.20
N ASP A 42 -14.97 -19.70 -0.78
CA ASP A 42 -15.76 -20.40 -1.80
C ASP A 42 -15.41 -19.98 -3.25
N PHE A 43 -16.29 -20.29 -4.23
CA PHE A 43 -16.10 -19.98 -5.64
C PHE A 43 -16.93 -18.78 -6.12
N ARG A 44 -17.38 -17.92 -5.21
CA ARG A 44 -18.10 -16.72 -5.62
C ARG A 44 -17.17 -15.74 -6.31
N GLN A 45 -17.78 -14.87 -7.10
CA GLN A 45 -17.08 -13.73 -7.67
C GLN A 45 -16.67 -12.77 -6.55
N ASN A 46 -15.42 -12.35 -6.55
CA ASN A 46 -14.87 -11.44 -5.55
C ASN A 46 -14.13 -10.29 -6.23
N ASP A 47 -13.94 -9.21 -5.51
CA ASP A 47 -13.14 -8.09 -5.97
C ASP A 47 -11.66 -8.49 -6.09
N ALA A 48 -11.05 -8.14 -7.23
CA ALA A 48 -9.66 -8.51 -7.52
C ALA A 48 -8.67 -7.73 -6.63
N ALA A 49 -8.98 -6.48 -6.29
CA ALA A 49 -8.15 -5.64 -5.44
C ALA A 49 -8.13 -6.17 -4.01
N GLU A 50 -9.29 -6.54 -3.46
CA GLU A 50 -9.38 -7.18 -2.14
C GLU A 50 -8.62 -8.52 -2.11
N PHE A 51 -8.73 -9.32 -3.18
CA PHE A 51 -8.00 -10.57 -3.27
C PHE A 51 -6.48 -10.35 -3.32
N MET A 52 -6.01 -9.35 -4.06
CA MET A 52 -4.59 -8.99 -4.10
C MET A 52 -4.07 -8.55 -2.74
N LEU A 53 -4.82 -7.71 -2.02
CA LEU A 53 -4.49 -7.31 -0.64
C LEU A 53 -4.38 -8.52 0.28
N PHE A 54 -5.34 -9.44 0.21
CA PHE A 54 -5.31 -10.68 0.98
C PHE A 54 -4.07 -11.54 0.66
N LEU A 55 -3.71 -11.69 -0.61
CA LEU A 55 -2.53 -12.46 -1.02
C LEU A 55 -1.22 -11.81 -0.53
N ILE A 56 -1.09 -10.49 -0.70
CA ILE A 56 0.07 -9.74 -0.24
C ILE A 56 0.24 -9.85 1.28
N ASP A 57 -0.85 -9.75 2.04
CA ASP A 57 -0.83 -9.99 3.48
C ASP A 57 -0.41 -11.43 3.83
N CYS A 58 -0.90 -12.42 3.09
CA CYS A 58 -0.46 -13.82 3.27
C CYS A 58 1.04 -14.00 2.99
N PHE A 59 1.58 -13.35 1.97
CA PHE A 59 2.99 -13.42 1.62
C PHE A 59 3.84 -12.67 2.64
N HIS A 60 3.42 -11.48 3.03
CA HIS A 60 4.04 -10.71 4.09
C HIS A 60 4.16 -11.52 5.38
N ASN A 61 3.05 -12.07 5.86
CA ASN A 61 3.01 -12.89 7.07
C ASN A 61 3.87 -14.17 6.98
N GLY A 62 4.09 -14.69 5.77
CA GLY A 62 4.98 -15.83 5.52
C GLY A 62 6.47 -15.49 5.48
N LEU A 63 6.82 -14.21 5.28
CA LEU A 63 8.19 -13.73 5.11
C LEU A 63 8.63 -12.75 6.21
N LYS A 64 7.68 -12.29 7.03
CA LYS A 64 7.98 -11.27 8.04
C LYS A 64 9.01 -11.72 9.05
N ARG A 65 9.86 -10.80 9.42
CA ARG A 65 10.90 -10.98 10.42
C ARG A 65 11.23 -9.67 11.11
N ASP A 66 11.83 -9.77 12.27
CA ASP A 66 12.33 -8.63 13.01
C ASP A 66 13.57 -8.06 12.31
N VAL A 67 13.58 -6.75 12.13
CA VAL A 67 14.74 -6.02 11.59
C VAL A 67 14.99 -4.77 12.43
N TYR A 68 16.24 -4.31 12.39
CA TYR A 68 16.65 -3.07 13.02
C TYR A 68 16.99 -2.05 11.96
N MET A 69 16.28 -0.92 11.96
CA MET A 69 16.50 0.19 11.03
C MET A 69 16.95 1.45 11.79
N THR A 70 18.02 2.07 11.31
CA THR A 70 18.50 3.37 11.83
C THR A 70 18.41 4.41 10.73
N VAL A 71 17.79 5.54 11.02
CA VAL A 71 17.79 6.73 10.17
C VAL A 71 18.90 7.66 10.66
N ARG A 72 19.82 8.06 9.77
CA ARG A 72 20.94 8.96 10.05
C ARG A 72 20.96 10.09 9.04
N GLY A 73 21.40 11.25 9.45
CA GLY A 73 21.56 12.44 8.60
C GLY A 73 21.28 13.72 9.37
N VAL A 74 21.55 14.85 8.73
CA VAL A 74 21.27 16.19 9.24
C VAL A 74 20.25 16.85 8.33
N VAL A 75 19.30 17.57 8.91
CA VAL A 75 18.24 18.26 8.18
C VAL A 75 18.73 19.67 7.83
N HIS A 76 18.80 20.00 6.54
CA HIS A 76 19.24 21.29 6.05
C HIS A 76 18.15 22.11 5.36
N ASN A 77 17.12 21.45 4.83
CA ASN A 77 16.07 22.07 4.03
C ASN A 77 14.70 21.35 4.22
N GLU A 78 13.67 21.85 3.57
CA GLU A 78 12.31 21.27 3.67
C GLU A 78 12.24 19.86 3.08
N THR A 79 13.01 19.57 2.03
CA THR A 79 13.09 18.22 1.46
C THR A 79 13.67 17.23 2.47
N ASP A 80 14.68 17.64 3.22
CA ASP A 80 15.26 16.81 4.27
C ASP A 80 14.29 16.59 5.43
N LYS A 81 13.46 17.59 5.76
CA LYS A 81 12.36 17.43 6.76
C LYS A 81 11.36 16.39 6.30
N LEU A 82 10.91 16.49 5.04
CA LEU A 82 10.01 15.52 4.45
C LEU A 82 10.64 14.12 4.44
N ALA A 83 11.88 14.00 3.98
CA ALA A 83 12.60 12.73 3.97
C ALA A 83 12.72 12.13 5.38
N LYS A 84 13.01 12.95 6.39
CA LYS A 84 13.08 12.52 7.80
C LYS A 84 11.73 11.98 8.29
N ALA A 85 10.62 12.64 7.95
CA ALA A 85 9.28 12.17 8.30
C ALA A 85 8.97 10.83 7.63
N CYS A 86 9.23 10.70 6.32
CA CYS A 86 9.04 9.46 5.57
C CYS A 86 9.90 8.31 6.11
N TYR A 87 11.19 8.53 6.33
CA TYR A 87 12.08 7.51 6.89
C TYR A 87 11.75 7.17 8.35
N GLY A 88 11.22 8.12 9.12
CA GLY A 88 10.69 7.87 10.47
C GLY A 88 9.54 6.89 10.42
N MET A 89 8.55 7.14 9.59
CA MET A 89 7.41 6.24 9.37
C MET A 89 7.85 4.87 8.88
N MET A 90 8.76 4.81 7.89
CA MET A 90 9.31 3.51 7.41
C MET A 90 10.02 2.74 8.51
N LYS A 91 10.81 3.42 9.34
CA LYS A 91 11.49 2.80 10.48
C LYS A 91 10.48 2.18 11.45
N ASP A 92 9.42 2.91 11.80
CA ASP A 92 8.39 2.43 12.71
C ASP A 92 7.62 1.23 12.15
N MET A 93 7.32 1.26 10.85
CA MET A 93 6.70 0.16 10.13
C MET A 93 7.62 -1.07 10.08
N TYR A 94 8.88 -0.90 9.67
CA TYR A 94 9.84 -2.01 9.51
C TYR A 94 10.25 -2.62 10.85
N THR A 95 10.33 -1.83 11.91
CA THR A 95 10.65 -2.34 13.25
C THR A 95 9.53 -3.24 13.78
N LYS A 96 8.28 -2.95 13.42
CA LYS A 96 7.13 -3.77 13.81
C LYS A 96 7.04 -5.04 12.96
N GLU A 97 7.08 -4.88 11.64
CA GLU A 97 6.85 -5.97 10.69
C GLU A 97 7.57 -5.72 9.36
N TYR A 98 8.74 -6.29 9.19
CA TYR A 98 9.46 -6.21 7.92
C TYR A 98 9.32 -7.48 7.09
N SER A 99 9.15 -7.31 5.78
CA SER A 99 9.34 -8.36 4.78
C SER A 99 9.79 -7.75 3.45
N GLU A 100 10.31 -8.57 2.54
CA GLU A 100 10.61 -8.17 1.16
C GLU A 100 9.35 -7.70 0.42
N ILE A 101 8.19 -8.22 0.79
CA ILE A 101 6.89 -7.81 0.23
C ILE A 101 6.63 -6.33 0.53
N VAL A 102 6.80 -5.92 1.78
CA VAL A 102 6.62 -4.51 2.17
C VAL A 102 7.62 -3.63 1.41
N LYS A 103 8.88 -4.04 1.33
CA LYS A 103 9.91 -3.29 0.61
C LYS A 103 9.63 -3.13 -0.89
N LEU A 104 9.01 -4.13 -1.53
CA LEU A 104 8.80 -4.15 -2.99
C LEU A 104 7.48 -3.51 -3.42
N PHE A 105 6.44 -3.66 -2.62
CA PHE A 105 5.07 -3.32 -3.01
C PHE A 105 4.47 -2.12 -2.28
N TYR A 106 5.08 -1.68 -1.18
CA TYR A 106 4.59 -0.51 -0.47
C TYR A 106 5.30 0.76 -0.93
N GLY A 107 4.51 1.79 -1.16
CA GLY A 107 4.97 3.15 -1.37
C GLY A 107 4.67 4.02 -0.14
N ILE A 108 5.02 5.30 -0.24
CA ILE A 108 4.71 6.30 0.78
C ILE A 108 3.84 7.38 0.13
N LEU A 109 2.65 7.55 0.65
CA LEU A 109 1.80 8.70 0.36
C LEU A 109 2.07 9.78 1.39
N VAL A 110 2.21 11.02 0.93
CA VAL A 110 2.43 12.16 1.81
C VAL A 110 1.25 13.12 1.67
N SER A 111 0.53 13.31 2.77
CA SER A 111 -0.49 14.34 2.87
C SER A 111 0.09 15.60 3.51
N GLU A 112 -0.01 16.73 2.84
CA GLU A 112 0.40 18.04 3.37
C GLU A 112 -0.83 18.86 3.72
N LEU A 113 -0.89 19.33 4.95
CA LEU A 113 -1.86 20.34 5.37
C LEU A 113 -1.24 21.72 5.22
N ARG A 114 -1.88 22.60 4.46
CA ARG A 114 -1.43 23.99 4.22
C ARG A 114 -2.45 24.99 4.69
N SER A 115 -1.98 26.14 5.18
CA SER A 115 -2.84 27.28 5.45
C SER A 115 -3.42 27.81 4.13
N SER A 116 -4.74 28.00 4.07
CA SER A 116 -5.41 28.61 2.92
C SER A 116 -5.07 30.09 2.73
N GLU A 117 -4.66 30.79 3.79
CA GLU A 117 -4.33 32.20 3.78
C GLU A 117 -2.87 32.47 3.41
N THR A 118 -1.94 31.72 4.03
CA THR A 118 -0.49 31.99 3.90
C THR A 118 0.21 30.97 2.98
N GLY A 119 -0.40 29.81 2.66
CA GLY A 119 0.24 28.71 1.95
C GLY A 119 1.28 27.96 2.76
N GLU A 120 1.49 28.33 4.04
CA GLU A 120 2.44 27.70 4.93
C GLU A 120 2.06 26.23 5.21
N VAL A 121 3.04 25.34 5.22
CA VAL A 121 2.84 23.92 5.58
C VAL A 121 2.65 23.81 7.09
N LEU A 122 1.44 23.43 7.50
CA LEU A 122 1.05 23.25 8.91
C LEU A 122 1.34 21.83 9.41
N GLY A 123 1.36 20.87 8.50
CA GLY A 123 1.61 19.47 8.85
C GLY A 123 1.95 18.62 7.65
N ILE A 124 2.75 17.58 7.90
CA ILE A 124 3.13 16.56 6.91
C ILE A 124 2.82 15.22 7.54
N ASN A 125 2.02 14.39 6.86
CA ASN A 125 1.65 13.07 7.31
C ASN A 125 2.02 12.02 6.25
N PRO A 126 3.14 11.31 6.41
CA PRO A 126 3.50 10.19 5.55
C PRO A 126 2.76 8.92 5.99
N GLU A 127 2.11 8.25 5.04
CA GLU A 127 1.40 6.99 5.25
C GLU A 127 1.86 5.93 4.26
N PRO A 128 2.01 4.66 4.68
CA PRO A 128 2.31 3.58 3.76
C PRO A 128 1.07 3.23 2.95
N PHE A 129 1.24 2.96 1.66
CA PHE A 129 0.18 2.43 0.82
C PHE A 129 0.68 1.25 0.00
N PHE A 130 -0.22 0.33 -0.30
CA PHE A 130 0.01 -0.77 -1.24
C PHE A 130 -0.75 -0.54 -2.55
N MET A 131 -1.92 0.05 -2.48
CA MET A 131 -2.81 0.29 -3.60
C MET A 131 -3.40 1.69 -3.50
N ILE A 132 -3.60 2.34 -4.63
CA ILE A 132 -4.23 3.66 -4.71
C ILE A 132 -5.42 3.55 -5.66
N ASP A 133 -6.59 3.97 -5.18
CA ASP A 133 -7.79 4.13 -6.01
C ASP A 133 -7.71 5.48 -6.72
N LEU A 134 -7.46 5.45 -8.01
CA LEU A 134 -7.35 6.66 -8.81
C LEU A 134 -8.72 7.07 -9.38
N PRO A 135 -9.15 8.33 -9.20
CA PRO A 135 -10.35 8.83 -9.85
C PRO A 135 -10.14 8.89 -11.36
N ILE A 136 -11.20 8.58 -12.10
CA ILE A 136 -11.20 8.68 -13.56
C ILE A 136 -11.89 10.00 -13.93
N PRO A 137 -11.17 10.99 -14.46
CA PRO A 137 -11.78 12.26 -14.84
C PRO A 137 -12.74 12.10 -16.03
N ASP A 138 -13.76 12.95 -16.10
CA ASP A 138 -14.73 12.96 -17.21
C ASP A 138 -14.14 13.69 -18.43
N LYS A 139 -13.43 12.94 -19.28
CA LYS A 139 -12.80 13.41 -20.53
C LYS A 139 -12.94 12.34 -21.61
N GLU A 140 -12.89 12.75 -22.89
CA GLU A 140 -12.96 11.80 -24.03
C GLU A 140 -11.73 10.87 -24.10
N GLU A 141 -10.51 11.43 -23.88
CA GLU A 141 -9.26 10.65 -23.81
C GLU A 141 -8.62 10.84 -22.43
N ILE A 142 -8.35 9.73 -21.76
CA ILE A 142 -7.84 9.71 -20.38
C ILE A 142 -6.53 8.94 -20.34
N THR A 143 -5.52 9.56 -19.75
CA THR A 143 -4.24 8.94 -19.45
C THR A 143 -4.14 8.66 -17.94
N ILE A 144 -3.23 7.74 -17.56
CA ILE A 144 -2.92 7.50 -16.14
C ILE A 144 -2.42 8.77 -15.43
N HIS A 145 -1.76 9.67 -16.16
CA HIS A 145 -1.29 10.95 -15.61
C HIS A 145 -2.47 11.89 -15.28
N ASP A 146 -3.54 11.85 -16.06
CA ASP A 146 -4.76 12.62 -15.75
C ASP A 146 -5.41 12.13 -14.46
N CYS A 147 -5.43 10.80 -14.26
CA CYS A 147 -5.96 10.18 -13.03
C CYS A 147 -5.12 10.58 -11.81
N PHE A 148 -3.80 10.53 -11.91
CA PHE A 148 -2.92 11.02 -10.84
C PHE A 148 -3.08 12.52 -10.61
N GLY A 149 -3.19 13.32 -11.67
CA GLY A 149 -3.44 14.77 -11.57
C GLY A 149 -4.73 15.08 -10.81
N GLU A 150 -5.78 14.28 -11.03
CA GLU A 150 -7.04 14.42 -10.29
C GLU A 150 -6.88 14.01 -8.82
N TYR A 151 -6.18 12.90 -8.56
CA TYR A 151 -5.95 12.37 -7.22
C TYR A 151 -5.16 13.32 -6.31
N ILE A 152 -4.16 14.02 -6.85
CA ILE A 152 -3.30 14.93 -6.07
C ILE A 152 -3.80 16.39 -6.02
N LYS A 153 -4.99 16.67 -6.54
CA LYS A 153 -5.56 18.02 -6.45
C LYS A 153 -5.72 18.44 -4.99
N PRO A 154 -5.32 19.68 -4.65
CA PRO A 154 -5.58 20.21 -3.32
C PRO A 154 -7.08 20.30 -3.05
N GLU A 155 -7.47 19.85 -1.87
CA GLU A 155 -8.83 19.97 -1.37
C GLU A 155 -8.90 21.08 -0.31
N LEU A 156 -9.92 21.94 -0.39
CA LEU A 156 -10.17 22.94 0.63
C LEU A 156 -11.02 22.35 1.76
N LEU A 157 -10.45 22.23 2.95
CA LEU A 157 -11.15 21.76 4.12
C LEU A 157 -11.97 22.93 4.71
N THR A 158 -13.30 22.80 4.70
CA THR A 158 -14.25 23.82 5.20
C THR A 158 -15.26 23.22 6.19
N GLY A 159 -15.91 24.08 6.96
CA GLY A 159 -16.93 23.65 7.92
C GLY A 159 -16.38 22.71 9.00
N ASP A 160 -17.07 21.62 9.26
CA ASP A 160 -16.71 20.66 10.30
C ASP A 160 -15.37 19.93 10.04
N ASN A 161 -14.91 19.91 8.77
CA ASN A 161 -13.62 19.35 8.37
C ASN A 161 -12.48 20.39 8.41
N GLY A 162 -12.81 21.67 8.63
CA GLY A 162 -11.84 22.75 8.73
C GLY A 162 -10.97 22.60 9.98
N ARG A 163 -9.66 22.70 9.85
CA ARG A 163 -8.75 22.86 10.98
C ARG A 163 -8.46 24.33 11.19
N TYR A 164 -8.86 24.85 12.33
CA TYR A 164 -8.54 26.20 12.75
C TYR A 164 -7.22 26.22 13.49
N ASN A 165 -6.33 27.11 13.10
CA ASN A 165 -5.08 27.31 13.83
C ASN A 165 -5.39 28.18 15.06
N GLU A 166 -5.40 27.58 16.25
CA GLU A 166 -5.50 28.30 17.50
C GLU A 166 -4.16 29.02 17.79
N LYS A 167 -3.93 30.16 17.14
CA LYS A 167 -2.87 31.10 17.51
C LYS A 167 -3.50 32.42 17.94
#